data_e0b7596117ca43a013044eb97b068dfc
#
_entry.id   e0b7596117ca43a013044eb97b068dfc
#
_cell.length_a   1.000
_cell.length_b   1.000
_cell.length_c   1.000
_cell.angle_alpha   90.00
_cell.angle_beta   90.00
_cell.angle_gamma   90.00
#
_symmetry.space_group_name_H-M   'P 1'
#
loop_
_entity.id
_entity.type
_entity.pdbx_description
1 polymer ?
#
loop_
_entity_poly.entity_id
_entity_poly.type
_entity_poly.pdbx_seq_one_letter_code
_entity_poly.pdbx_strand_id
1 'polypeptide(L)'
;GLVGSEMCIRDRFLDASDATLVRRYKETRRRHPLGERNTLLKNITCERELLDPLREKATHIIDTSTLTTAQLKAKVTEMFGEGSSKERMGIVVRSFGFKHGLPLDSDLVLDVRFLPNPFYVEELRNMTGNDRPVADFICRYPQTFQYLKLEEQLLDFLVPQYINEGKAQLVISVGCTGGQHRSVFIANKLYEYLREKGYSVDVTHRDIPHRK
;
A
#
# COMPACT_ATOMS: atom_id res chain seq x y z
N GLY A 1 9.06 -40.84 -3.86
CA GLY A 1 8.15 -40.40 -4.93
C GLY A 1 7.72 -38.98 -4.65
N LEU A 2 8.28 -38.00 -5.36
CA LEU A 2 7.80 -36.64 -5.38
C LEU A 2 6.50 -36.63 -6.18
N VAL A 3 5.38 -36.45 -5.47
CA VAL A 3 4.08 -36.17 -6.11
C VAL A 3 4.19 -34.75 -6.64
N GLY A 4 4.20 -34.62 -7.98
CA GLY A 4 4.27 -33.33 -8.62
C GLY A 4 3.05 -32.48 -8.27
N SER A 5 3.30 -31.34 -7.64
CA SER A 5 2.35 -30.25 -7.71
C SER A 5 2.29 -29.83 -9.18
N GLU A 6 1.17 -30.04 -9.84
CA GLU A 6 0.89 -29.42 -11.14
C GLU A 6 0.98 -27.90 -10.93
N MET A 7 2.12 -27.34 -11.31
CA MET A 7 2.31 -25.92 -11.40
C MET A 7 1.42 -25.45 -12.54
N CYS A 8 0.23 -24.93 -12.25
CA CYS A 8 -0.63 -24.29 -13.23
C CYS A 8 0.09 -23.07 -13.79
N ILE A 9 0.87 -23.27 -14.87
CA ILE A 9 1.47 -22.19 -15.65
C ILE A 9 0.29 -21.50 -16.35
N ARG A 10 -0.04 -20.30 -15.90
CA ARG A 10 -1.04 -19.44 -16.55
C ARG A 10 -0.33 -18.45 -17.45
N ASP A 11 -0.21 -18.79 -18.75
CA ASP A 11 0.40 -17.91 -19.73
C ASP A 11 -0.55 -16.75 -20.07
N ARG A 12 0.02 -15.54 -20.12
CA ARG A 12 -0.70 -14.29 -20.39
C ARG A 12 -0.09 -13.61 -21.61
N PHE A 13 -0.92 -13.28 -22.58
CA PHE A 13 -0.51 -12.54 -23.77
C PHE A 13 -1.15 -11.14 -23.72
N LEU A 14 -0.31 -10.10 -23.75
CA LEU A 14 -0.77 -8.72 -23.90
C LEU A 14 -0.73 -8.36 -25.37
N ASP A 15 -1.87 -8.01 -25.94
CA ASP A 15 -2.02 -7.59 -27.32
C ASP A 15 -2.40 -6.11 -27.41
N ALA A 16 -2.17 -5.51 -28.57
CA ALA A 16 -2.66 -4.19 -28.93
C ALA A 16 -2.79 -4.07 -30.44
N SER A 17 -3.70 -3.24 -30.95
CA SER A 17 -3.83 -2.98 -32.38
C SER A 17 -2.54 -2.35 -32.95
N ASP A 18 -2.26 -2.60 -34.25
CA ASP A 18 -1.08 -2.07 -34.93
C ASP A 18 -1.01 -0.54 -34.86
N ALA A 19 -2.16 0.13 -35.01
CA ALA A 19 -2.26 1.58 -34.87
C ALA A 19 -1.82 2.06 -33.49
N THR A 20 -2.23 1.35 -32.43
CA THR A 20 -1.84 1.66 -31.06
C THR A 20 -0.34 1.38 -30.82
N LEU A 21 0.20 0.28 -31.33
CA LEU A 21 1.63 -0.02 -31.24
C LEU A 21 2.47 1.04 -31.95
N VAL A 22 2.13 1.40 -33.19
CA VAL A 22 2.82 2.47 -33.93
C VAL A 22 2.81 3.79 -33.16
N ARG A 23 1.66 4.15 -32.58
CA ARG A 23 1.54 5.37 -31.74
C ARG A 23 2.46 5.30 -30.53
N ARG A 24 2.43 4.22 -29.77
CA ARG A 24 3.26 4.02 -28.54
C ARG A 24 4.75 4.06 -28.86
N TYR A 25 5.20 3.44 -29.95
CA TYR A 25 6.59 3.51 -30.40
C TYR A 25 7.02 4.94 -30.75
N LYS A 26 6.17 5.70 -31.45
CA LYS A 26 6.44 7.10 -31.78
C LYS A 26 6.49 8.00 -30.54
N GLU A 27 5.56 7.82 -29.59
CA GLU A 27 5.51 8.59 -28.33
C GLU A 27 6.74 8.33 -27.45
N THR A 28 7.18 7.08 -27.33
CA THR A 28 8.32 6.70 -26.50
C THR A 28 9.67 6.87 -27.15
N ARG A 29 9.71 7.14 -28.47
CA ARG A 29 10.94 7.23 -29.30
C ARG A 29 11.85 6.01 -29.15
N ARG A 30 11.29 4.84 -28.86
CA ARG A 30 12.05 3.59 -28.75
C ARG A 30 12.26 2.96 -30.13
N ARG A 31 13.42 2.33 -30.31
CA ARG A 31 13.71 1.53 -31.52
C ARG A 31 13.04 0.18 -31.42
N HIS A 32 12.52 -0.31 -32.57
CA HIS A 32 11.93 -1.64 -32.61
C HIS A 32 13.02 -2.73 -32.51
N PRO A 33 12.81 -3.83 -31.74
CA PRO A 33 13.82 -4.89 -31.57
C PRO A 33 14.27 -5.54 -32.87
N LEU A 34 13.40 -5.66 -33.88
CA LEU A 34 13.73 -6.23 -35.18
C LEU A 34 14.56 -5.30 -36.09
N GLY A 35 14.99 -4.13 -35.57
CA GLY A 35 15.94 -3.24 -36.23
C GLY A 35 15.33 -2.19 -37.15
N GLU A 36 16.22 -1.46 -37.89
CA GLU A 36 15.86 -0.24 -38.65
C GLU A 36 15.75 -0.46 -40.15
N ARG A 37 15.96 -1.70 -40.66
CA ARG A 37 15.96 -1.99 -42.08
C ARG A 37 14.58 -1.92 -42.73
N ASN A 38 13.49 -1.97 -41.95
CA ASN A 38 12.12 -1.92 -42.40
C ASN A 38 11.35 -0.77 -41.77
N THR A 39 10.16 -0.46 -42.30
CA THR A 39 9.24 0.47 -41.65
C THR A 39 8.75 -0.12 -40.32
N LEU A 40 8.42 0.75 -39.40
CA LEU A 40 7.91 0.34 -38.06
C LEU A 40 6.71 -0.61 -38.20
N LEU A 41 5.78 -0.31 -39.08
CA LEU A 41 4.60 -1.16 -39.32
C LEU A 41 5.00 -2.57 -39.79
N LYS A 42 5.96 -2.67 -40.73
CA LYS A 42 6.45 -3.97 -41.24
C LYS A 42 7.14 -4.78 -40.11
N ASN A 43 7.89 -4.11 -39.26
CA ASN A 43 8.50 -4.76 -38.08
C ASN A 43 7.46 -5.29 -37.11
N ILE A 44 6.39 -4.54 -36.86
CA ILE A 44 5.26 -4.98 -36.00
C ILE A 44 4.56 -6.20 -36.61
N THR A 45 4.33 -6.22 -37.95
CA THR A 45 3.74 -7.37 -38.60
C THR A 45 4.63 -8.63 -38.50
N CYS A 46 5.94 -8.50 -38.76
CA CYS A 46 6.87 -9.61 -38.57
C CYS A 46 6.94 -10.08 -37.10
N GLU A 47 6.90 -9.18 -36.14
CA GLU A 47 6.88 -9.54 -34.72
C GLU A 47 5.61 -10.31 -34.35
N ARG A 48 4.43 -9.93 -34.89
CA ARG A 48 3.19 -10.68 -34.70
C ARG A 48 3.29 -12.11 -35.21
N GLU A 49 3.81 -12.30 -36.46
CA GLU A 49 4.00 -13.62 -37.01
C GLU A 49 4.91 -14.50 -36.16
N LEU A 50 5.95 -13.92 -35.54
CA LEU A 50 6.84 -14.62 -34.61
C LEU A 50 6.18 -14.97 -33.30
N LEU A 51 5.24 -14.13 -32.84
CA LEU A 51 4.55 -14.30 -31.56
C LEU A 51 3.23 -15.08 -31.63
N ASP A 52 2.68 -15.31 -32.86
CA ASP A 52 1.43 -16.05 -33.04
C ASP A 52 1.43 -17.44 -32.38
N PRO A 53 2.49 -18.27 -32.44
CA PRO A 53 2.51 -19.55 -31.73
C PRO A 53 2.42 -19.43 -30.18
N LEU A 54 2.90 -18.31 -29.63
CA LEU A 54 2.77 -18.02 -28.20
C LEU A 54 1.38 -17.51 -27.86
N ARG A 55 0.79 -16.69 -28.73
CA ARG A 55 -0.56 -16.18 -28.61
C ARG A 55 -1.60 -17.30 -28.61
N GLU A 56 -1.46 -18.28 -29.50
CA GLU A 56 -2.34 -19.46 -29.57
C GLU A 56 -2.29 -20.33 -28.30
N LYS A 57 -1.13 -20.41 -27.66
CA LYS A 57 -0.93 -21.19 -26.42
C LYS A 57 -1.33 -20.41 -25.15
N ALA A 58 -1.53 -19.10 -25.25
CA ALA A 58 -1.83 -18.28 -24.10
C ALA A 58 -3.20 -18.60 -23.51
N THR A 59 -3.24 -18.83 -22.22
CA THR A 59 -4.51 -19.09 -21.49
C THR A 59 -5.39 -17.85 -21.44
N HIS A 60 -4.79 -16.65 -21.44
CA HIS A 60 -5.51 -15.36 -21.39
C HIS A 60 -4.86 -14.36 -22.35
N ILE A 61 -5.68 -13.75 -23.21
CA ILE A 61 -5.27 -12.65 -24.08
C ILE A 61 -5.94 -11.37 -23.60
N ILE A 62 -5.14 -10.33 -23.32
CA ILE A 62 -5.62 -9.02 -22.88
C ILE A 62 -5.33 -8.00 -23.96
N ASP A 63 -6.37 -7.50 -24.64
CA ASP A 63 -6.25 -6.37 -25.54
C ASP A 63 -6.06 -5.07 -24.72
N THR A 64 -4.93 -4.42 -24.95
CA THR A 64 -4.54 -3.18 -24.27
C THR A 64 -4.71 -1.94 -25.14
N SER A 65 -5.35 -2.06 -26.33
CA SER A 65 -5.42 -0.98 -27.33
C SER A 65 -6.04 0.31 -26.79
N THR A 66 -7.06 0.18 -25.96
CA THR A 66 -7.83 1.32 -25.37
C THR A 66 -7.55 1.52 -23.89
N LEU A 67 -6.73 0.66 -23.28
CA LEU A 67 -6.51 0.71 -21.83
C LEU A 67 -5.41 1.72 -21.48
N THR A 68 -5.64 2.51 -20.45
CA THR A 68 -4.59 3.24 -19.73
C THR A 68 -3.77 2.29 -18.88
N THR A 69 -2.58 2.71 -18.45
CA THR A 69 -1.72 1.90 -17.58
C THR A 69 -2.41 1.52 -16.27
N ALA A 70 -3.20 2.44 -15.69
CA ALA A 70 -3.99 2.20 -14.49
C ALA A 70 -5.10 1.16 -14.72
N GLN A 71 -5.82 1.25 -15.84
CA GLN A 71 -6.86 0.29 -16.21
C GLN A 71 -6.29 -1.11 -16.50
N LEU A 72 -5.13 -1.18 -17.17
CA LEU A 72 -4.45 -2.46 -17.39
C LEU A 72 -4.02 -3.08 -16.05
N LYS A 73 -3.43 -2.29 -15.15
CA LYS A 73 -3.05 -2.74 -13.81
C LYS A 73 -4.27 -3.28 -13.06
N ALA A 74 -5.38 -2.54 -13.05
CA ALA A 74 -6.62 -2.97 -12.39
C ALA A 74 -7.13 -4.29 -12.97
N LYS A 75 -7.21 -4.41 -14.30
CA LYS A 75 -7.67 -5.62 -15.01
C LYS A 75 -6.79 -6.84 -14.74
N VAL A 76 -5.47 -6.68 -14.79
CA VAL A 76 -4.52 -7.77 -14.45
C VAL A 76 -4.67 -8.17 -12.98
N THR A 77 -4.86 -7.20 -12.11
CA THR A 77 -5.05 -7.42 -10.67
C THR A 77 -6.37 -8.13 -10.37
N GLU A 78 -7.46 -7.79 -11.07
CA GLU A 78 -8.76 -8.45 -10.95
C GLU A 78 -8.70 -9.91 -11.43
N MET A 79 -8.06 -10.16 -12.57
CA MET A 79 -8.01 -11.50 -13.18
C MET A 79 -7.05 -12.46 -12.46
N PHE A 80 -5.98 -11.97 -11.84
CA PHE A 80 -4.85 -12.80 -11.40
C PHE A 80 -4.33 -12.47 -9.99
N GLY A 81 -4.87 -11.44 -9.34
CA GLY A 81 -4.45 -11.08 -7.99
C GLY A 81 -4.89 -12.15 -7.00
N GLU A 82 -3.94 -12.79 -6.35
CA GLU A 82 -4.20 -13.59 -5.16
C GLU A 82 -4.39 -12.64 -3.97
N GLY A 83 -5.47 -12.83 -3.21
CA GLY A 83 -5.83 -12.01 -2.07
C GLY A 83 -6.90 -10.94 -2.34
N SER A 84 -7.55 -10.49 -1.27
CA SER A 84 -8.53 -9.40 -1.35
C SER A 84 -7.83 -8.07 -1.70
N SER A 85 -8.58 -7.11 -2.25
CA SER A 85 -8.03 -5.77 -2.52
C SER A 85 -7.40 -5.13 -1.26
N LYS A 86 -7.86 -5.53 -0.08
CA LYS A 86 -7.36 -5.08 1.22
C LYS A 86 -5.97 -5.62 1.58
N GLU A 87 -5.58 -6.78 1.04
CA GLU A 87 -4.26 -7.40 1.30
C GLU A 87 -3.16 -6.86 0.38
N ARG A 88 -3.52 -6.12 -0.67
CA ARG A 88 -2.59 -5.65 -1.71
C ARG A 88 -1.81 -4.39 -1.34
N MET A 89 -2.34 -3.58 -0.43
CA MET A 89 -1.67 -2.39 0.09
C MET A 89 -1.19 -2.67 1.51
N GLY A 90 0.12 -2.63 1.73
CA GLY A 90 0.68 -2.68 3.08
C GLY A 90 0.41 -1.35 3.81
N ILE A 91 -0.12 -1.43 5.03
CA ILE A 91 -0.30 -0.26 5.89
C ILE A 91 0.72 -0.33 7.02
N VAL A 92 1.41 0.76 7.30
CA VAL A 92 2.29 0.88 8.45
C VAL A 92 1.77 1.99 9.35
N VAL A 93 1.38 1.65 10.57
CA VAL A 93 1.06 2.63 11.60
C VAL A 93 2.30 2.84 12.46
N ARG A 94 2.77 4.08 12.55
CA ARG A 94 4.00 4.41 13.26
C ARG A 94 3.76 5.46 14.34
N SER A 95 4.23 5.21 15.56
CA SER A 95 4.28 6.27 16.57
C SER A 95 5.63 7.00 16.55
N PHE A 96 5.60 8.33 16.76
CA PHE A 96 6.80 9.16 16.83
C PHE A 96 6.66 10.34 17.80
N GLY A 97 7.78 10.95 18.15
CA GLY A 97 7.87 12.17 18.93
C GLY A 97 8.27 13.37 18.08
N PHE A 98 7.47 14.42 18.10
CA PHE A 98 7.77 15.66 17.36
C PHE A 98 9.13 16.26 17.74
N LYS A 99 9.60 16.07 18.98
CA LYS A 99 10.95 16.52 19.42
C LYS A 99 12.10 15.87 18.67
N HIS A 100 11.84 14.72 18.01
CA HIS A 100 12.83 13.98 17.22
C HIS A 100 12.65 14.18 15.71
N GLY A 101 11.82 15.12 15.29
CA GLY A 101 11.49 15.42 13.90
C GLY A 101 10.40 14.52 13.32
N LEU A 102 9.80 14.98 12.23
CA LEU A 102 8.82 14.23 11.47
C LEU A 102 9.46 13.04 10.73
N PRO A 103 8.82 11.87 10.67
CA PRO A 103 9.24 10.82 9.75
C PRO A 103 9.04 11.29 8.30
N LEU A 104 10.08 11.16 7.47
CA LEU A 104 10.09 11.71 6.11
C LEU A 104 9.23 10.90 5.12
N ASP A 105 8.95 9.66 5.45
CA ASP A 105 8.20 8.69 4.65
C ASP A 105 6.71 8.61 5.01
N SER A 106 6.20 9.55 5.80
CA SER A 106 4.79 9.58 6.22
C SER A 106 3.87 10.11 5.14
N ASP A 107 2.80 9.39 4.86
CA ASP A 107 1.71 9.85 3.99
C ASP A 107 0.66 10.64 4.79
N LEU A 108 0.33 10.16 6.00
CA LEU A 108 -0.56 10.84 6.95
C LEU A 108 0.18 11.09 8.26
N VAL A 109 0.02 12.29 8.82
CA VAL A 109 0.60 12.66 10.11
C VAL A 109 -0.51 13.14 11.04
N LEU A 110 -0.71 12.40 12.13
CA LEU A 110 -1.73 12.65 13.14
C LEU A 110 -1.09 13.22 14.39
N ASP A 111 -1.49 14.41 14.79
CA ASP A 111 -0.99 15.07 16.01
C ASP A 111 -1.92 14.83 17.19
N VAL A 112 -1.45 14.08 18.18
CA VAL A 112 -2.22 13.74 19.38
C VAL A 112 -1.73 14.48 20.65
N ARG A 113 -1.01 15.61 20.49
CA ARG A 113 -0.51 16.40 21.63
C ARG A 113 -1.60 17.07 22.45
N PHE A 114 -2.80 17.26 21.88
CA PHE A 114 -3.97 17.80 22.59
C PHE A 114 -4.53 16.85 23.64
N LEU A 115 -4.23 15.55 23.58
CA LEU A 115 -4.64 14.59 24.60
C LEU A 115 -3.88 14.81 25.90
N PRO A 116 -4.49 14.50 27.06
CA PRO A 116 -3.84 14.60 28.36
C PRO A 116 -2.49 13.87 28.40
N ASN A 117 -1.51 14.48 29.01
CA ASN A 117 -0.14 14.00 28.96
C ASN A 117 0.24 13.16 30.18
N PRO A 118 0.41 11.83 30.05
CA PRO A 118 0.78 10.94 31.15
C PRO A 118 2.13 11.29 31.81
N PHE A 119 3.00 12.01 31.10
CA PHE A 119 4.33 12.41 31.59
C PHE A 119 4.26 13.23 32.89
N TYR A 120 3.18 13.98 33.16
CA TYR A 120 3.00 14.76 34.35
C TYR A 120 2.54 13.95 35.58
N VAL A 121 2.22 12.66 35.36
CA VAL A 121 1.92 11.71 36.46
C VAL A 121 3.17 10.92 36.76
N GLU A 122 3.70 11.02 37.97
CA GLU A 122 5.00 10.50 38.35
C GLU A 122 5.15 9.00 38.08
N GLU A 123 4.12 8.22 38.42
CA GLU A 123 4.07 6.77 38.23
C GLU A 123 4.03 6.34 36.76
N LEU A 124 3.55 7.23 35.88
CA LEU A 124 3.40 6.92 34.44
C LEU A 124 4.56 7.43 33.59
N ARG A 125 5.40 8.31 34.16
CA ARG A 125 6.45 9.03 33.42
C ARG A 125 7.42 8.11 32.68
N ASN A 126 7.80 6.99 33.31
CA ASN A 126 8.77 6.04 32.79
C ASN A 126 8.11 4.83 32.08
N MET A 127 6.80 4.84 31.94
CA MET A 127 6.03 3.85 31.20
C MET A 127 5.86 4.27 29.73
N THR A 128 5.21 3.44 28.95
CA THR A 128 4.91 3.69 27.52
C THR A 128 3.41 3.54 27.24
N GLY A 129 2.95 3.93 26.08
CA GLY A 129 1.58 3.67 25.65
C GLY A 129 1.20 2.19 25.49
N ASN A 130 2.18 1.28 25.57
CA ASN A 130 1.95 -0.17 25.62
C ASN A 130 1.58 -0.64 27.04
N ASP A 131 1.88 0.16 28.05
CA ASP A 131 1.63 -0.22 29.44
C ASP A 131 0.19 0.14 29.84
N ARG A 132 -0.50 -0.83 30.44
CA ARG A 132 -1.93 -0.69 30.81
C ARG A 132 -2.24 0.56 31.64
N PRO A 133 -1.43 0.95 32.66
CA PRO A 133 -1.72 2.15 33.44
C PRO A 133 -1.74 3.44 32.59
N VAL A 134 -0.89 3.54 31.56
CA VAL A 134 -0.87 4.67 30.62
C VAL A 134 -2.11 4.63 29.72
N ALA A 135 -2.48 3.47 29.20
CA ALA A 135 -3.70 3.30 28.42
C ALA A 135 -4.95 3.68 29.24
N ASP A 136 -5.05 3.18 30.47
CA ASP A 136 -6.17 3.49 31.39
C ASP A 136 -6.24 4.99 31.68
N PHE A 137 -5.10 5.67 31.85
CA PHE A 137 -5.06 7.12 32.04
C PHE A 137 -5.60 7.87 30.84
N ILE A 138 -5.13 7.54 29.62
CA ILE A 138 -5.56 8.20 28.38
C ILE A 138 -7.05 7.94 28.10
N CYS A 139 -7.54 6.73 28.40
CA CYS A 139 -8.94 6.34 28.22
C CYS A 139 -9.92 7.01 29.22
N ARG A 140 -9.46 7.63 30.30
CA ARG A 140 -10.36 8.37 31.24
C ARG A 140 -11.00 9.59 30.57
N TYR A 141 -10.45 10.07 29.49
CA TYR A 141 -10.86 11.33 28.87
C TYR A 141 -11.75 11.07 27.64
N PRO A 142 -13.00 11.55 27.63
CA PRO A 142 -13.95 11.31 26.55
C PRO A 142 -13.45 11.75 25.17
N GLN A 143 -12.63 12.81 25.09
CA GLN A 143 -12.04 13.28 23.84
C GLN A 143 -11.15 12.25 23.16
N THR A 144 -10.57 11.31 23.91
CA THR A 144 -9.77 10.22 23.33
C THR A 144 -10.63 9.31 22.44
N PHE A 145 -11.79 8.92 22.95
CA PHE A 145 -12.72 8.06 22.19
C PHE A 145 -13.37 8.80 21.03
N GLN A 146 -13.70 10.07 21.25
CA GLN A 146 -14.24 10.91 20.17
C GLN A 146 -13.23 11.07 19.03
N TYR A 147 -11.97 11.32 19.35
CA TYR A 147 -10.89 11.41 18.36
C TYR A 147 -10.68 10.10 17.62
N LEU A 148 -10.55 8.96 18.33
CA LEU A 148 -10.40 7.66 17.71
C LEU A 148 -11.54 7.38 16.72
N LYS A 149 -12.78 7.62 17.12
CA LYS A 149 -13.94 7.44 16.23
C LYS A 149 -13.88 8.28 14.97
N LEU A 150 -13.42 9.53 15.06
CA LEU A 150 -13.26 10.41 13.89
C LEU A 150 -12.14 9.93 12.96
N GLU A 151 -11.01 9.48 13.52
CA GLU A 151 -9.91 8.92 12.74
C GLU A 151 -10.30 7.60 12.07
N GLU A 152 -11.02 6.73 12.76
CA GLU A 152 -11.57 5.48 12.20
C GLU A 152 -12.47 5.76 10.99
N GLN A 153 -13.38 6.75 11.10
CA GLN A 153 -14.23 7.17 9.99
C GLN A 153 -13.44 7.77 8.83
N LEU A 154 -12.41 8.57 9.13
CA LEU A 154 -11.53 9.13 8.12
C LEU A 154 -10.76 8.03 7.38
N LEU A 155 -10.23 7.05 8.10
CA LEU A 155 -9.50 5.92 7.52
C LEU A 155 -10.44 5.00 6.72
N ASP A 156 -11.68 4.78 7.16
CA ASP A 156 -12.69 4.04 6.40
C ASP A 156 -12.95 4.68 5.02
N PHE A 157 -12.86 5.99 4.93
CA PHE A 157 -12.99 6.71 3.67
C PHE A 157 -11.68 6.69 2.86
N LEU A 158 -10.54 7.02 3.47
CA LEU A 158 -9.27 7.25 2.75
C LEU A 158 -8.62 5.95 2.26
N VAL A 159 -8.60 4.88 3.08
CA VAL A 159 -7.87 3.65 2.74
C VAL A 159 -8.37 3.03 1.44
N PRO A 160 -9.69 2.90 1.18
CA PRO A 160 -10.18 2.44 -0.11
C PRO A 160 -9.77 3.33 -1.29
N GLN A 161 -9.66 4.66 -1.10
CA GLN A 161 -9.24 5.57 -2.15
C GLN A 161 -7.76 5.34 -2.52
N TYR A 162 -6.88 5.16 -1.54
CA TYR A 162 -5.48 4.84 -1.79
C TYR A 162 -5.29 3.48 -2.47
N ILE A 163 -6.09 2.48 -2.11
CA ILE A 163 -6.11 1.17 -2.78
C ILE A 163 -6.52 1.34 -4.25
N ASN A 164 -7.58 2.11 -4.52
CA ASN A 164 -8.09 2.36 -5.87
C ASN A 164 -7.09 3.14 -6.73
N GLU A 165 -6.35 4.09 -6.16
CA GLU A 165 -5.23 4.78 -6.81
C GLU A 165 -4.09 3.81 -7.17
N GLY A 166 -4.00 2.68 -6.48
CA GLY A 166 -2.97 1.67 -6.70
C GLY A 166 -1.71 1.90 -5.87
N LYS A 167 -1.83 2.60 -4.74
CA LYS A 167 -0.74 2.78 -3.78
C LYS A 167 -0.31 1.43 -3.21
N ALA A 168 1.00 1.17 -3.21
CA ALA A 168 1.56 -0.11 -2.72
C ALA A 168 1.71 -0.13 -1.20
N GLN A 169 1.94 1.04 -0.58
CA GLN A 169 2.14 1.18 0.87
C GLN A 169 1.55 2.51 1.34
N LEU A 170 0.90 2.49 2.52
CA LEU A 170 0.40 3.66 3.21
C LEU A 170 1.07 3.76 4.59
N VAL A 171 1.74 4.87 4.87
CA VAL A 171 2.38 5.13 6.17
C VAL A 171 1.60 6.16 6.95
N ILE A 172 1.01 5.75 8.08
CA ILE A 172 0.25 6.59 9.00
C ILE A 172 1.11 6.84 10.25
N SER A 173 1.55 8.06 10.44
CA SER A 173 2.41 8.43 11.56
C SER A 173 1.65 9.21 12.63
N VAL A 174 1.63 8.70 13.84
CA VAL A 174 0.97 9.31 15.01
C VAL A 174 2.01 9.98 15.90
N GLY A 175 1.90 11.28 16.12
CA GLY A 175 2.90 12.09 16.82
C GLY A 175 2.41 12.64 18.17
N CYS A 176 3.22 12.46 19.22
CA CYS A 176 3.10 13.24 20.45
C CYS A 176 4.44 13.94 20.76
N THR A 177 4.59 14.63 21.87
CA THR A 177 5.82 15.37 22.18
C THR A 177 7.04 14.48 22.21
N GLY A 178 7.01 13.39 22.99
CA GLY A 178 8.15 12.48 23.20
C GLY A 178 8.08 11.16 22.43
N GLY A 179 6.96 10.81 21.82
CA GLY A 179 6.81 9.55 21.08
C GLY A 179 6.63 8.30 21.94
N GLN A 180 6.38 8.42 23.25
CA GLN A 180 6.42 7.27 24.17
C GLN A 180 5.06 6.87 24.76
N HIS A 181 4.13 7.82 24.94
CA HIS A 181 2.86 7.59 25.64
C HIS A 181 1.66 7.66 24.68
N ARG A 182 1.13 8.88 24.43
CA ARG A 182 -0.10 9.12 23.68
C ARG A 182 -0.05 8.59 22.26
N SER A 183 1.02 8.89 21.54
CA SER A 183 1.21 8.43 20.15
C SER A 183 1.29 6.91 20.04
N VAL A 184 1.94 6.24 21.00
CA VAL A 184 2.03 4.78 21.04
C VAL A 184 0.67 4.16 21.26
N PHE A 185 -0.09 4.66 22.27
CA PHE A 185 -1.44 4.18 22.55
C PHE A 185 -2.38 4.33 21.35
N ILE A 186 -2.41 5.53 20.74
CA ILE A 186 -3.29 5.80 19.59
C ILE A 186 -2.85 4.97 18.38
N ALA A 187 -1.54 4.84 18.11
CA ALA A 187 -1.04 4.00 17.01
C ALA A 187 -1.48 2.54 17.16
N ASN A 188 -1.43 1.98 18.37
CA ASN A 188 -1.92 0.64 18.64
C ASN A 188 -3.43 0.51 18.38
N LYS A 189 -4.24 1.50 18.79
CA LYS A 189 -5.68 1.48 18.55
C LYS A 189 -6.02 1.53 17.06
N LEU A 190 -5.33 2.36 16.29
CA LEU A 190 -5.52 2.40 14.82
C LEU A 190 -5.04 1.11 14.15
N TYR A 191 -3.94 0.51 14.62
CA TYR A 191 -3.49 -0.80 14.16
C TYR A 191 -4.54 -1.89 14.43
N GLU A 192 -5.05 -2.00 15.67
CA GLU A 192 -6.11 -2.94 16.05
C GLU A 192 -7.32 -2.79 15.12
N TYR A 193 -7.80 -1.56 14.95
CA TYR A 193 -8.93 -1.23 14.09
C TYR A 193 -8.74 -1.66 12.63
N LEU A 194 -7.61 -1.28 12.02
CA LEU A 194 -7.33 -1.62 10.61
C LEU A 194 -7.17 -3.14 10.42
N ARG A 195 -6.57 -3.83 11.39
CA ARG A 195 -6.43 -5.28 11.38
C ARG A 195 -7.78 -5.98 11.47
N GLU A 196 -8.69 -5.51 12.34
CA GLU A 196 -10.06 -6.04 12.44
C GLU A 196 -10.85 -5.84 11.14
N LYS A 197 -10.59 -4.78 10.39
CA LYS A 197 -11.15 -4.54 9.05
C LYS A 197 -10.56 -5.45 7.96
N GLY A 198 -9.55 -6.26 8.28
CA GLY A 198 -8.92 -7.22 7.36
C GLY A 198 -7.87 -6.61 6.45
N TYR A 199 -7.26 -5.46 6.81
CA TYR A 199 -6.13 -4.89 6.10
C TYR A 199 -4.81 -5.55 6.50
N SER A 200 -3.85 -5.62 5.55
CA SER A 200 -2.46 -5.97 5.85
C SER A 200 -1.80 -4.76 6.53
N VAL A 201 -1.62 -4.83 7.84
CA VAL A 201 -1.14 -3.70 8.65
C VAL A 201 -0.09 -4.13 9.66
N ASP A 202 0.94 -3.31 9.80
CA ASP A 202 1.98 -3.43 10.81
C ASP A 202 2.01 -2.17 11.70
N VAL A 203 2.50 -2.33 12.95
CA VAL A 203 2.70 -1.20 13.86
C VAL A 203 4.16 -1.10 14.30
N THR A 204 4.69 0.12 14.31
CA THR A 204 6.07 0.40 14.75
C THR A 204 6.11 1.61 15.68
N HIS A 205 7.08 1.63 16.59
CA HIS A 205 7.24 2.71 17.57
C HIS A 205 8.68 3.25 17.49
N ARG A 206 8.86 4.37 16.79
CA ARG A 206 10.20 4.91 16.47
C ARG A 206 10.97 5.33 17.71
N ASP A 207 10.29 5.94 18.68
CA ASP A 207 10.96 6.63 19.78
C ASP A 207 10.73 5.97 21.17
N ILE A 208 10.28 4.70 21.19
CA ILE A 208 10.31 3.90 22.42
C ILE A 208 11.75 3.42 22.64
N PRO A 209 12.34 3.65 23.84
CA PRO A 209 13.64 3.06 24.15
C PRO A 209 13.56 1.54 24.10
N HIS A 210 14.49 0.91 23.37
CA HIS A 210 14.65 -0.54 23.47
C HIS A 210 15.02 -0.88 24.91
N ARG A 211 14.13 -1.58 25.63
CA ARG A 211 14.51 -2.18 26.91
C ARG A 211 15.58 -3.23 26.61
N LYS A 212 16.81 -2.98 27.09
CA LYS A 212 17.90 -3.98 27.08
C LYS A 212 17.55 -5.13 28.00
#